data_b5ee037bc2bf640456561b340321e20c
#
_entry.id   b5ee037bc2bf640456561b340321e20c
#
_cell.length_a   1.000
_cell.length_b   1.000
_cell.length_c   1.000
_cell.angle_alpha   90.00
_cell.angle_beta   90.00
_cell.angle_gamma   90.00
#
_symmetry.space_group_name_H-M   'P 1'
#
loop_
_entity.id
_entity.type
_entity.pdbx_description
1 polymer ?
#
loop_
_entity_poly.entity_id
_entity_poly.type
_entity_poly.pdbx_seq_one_letter_code
_entity_poly.pdbx_strand_id
1 'polypeptide(L)'
;VRSAWSEASSVAQFFGALLNLPFYKALLFTITYTFCVTPFVIVLGLFIALAVNSLPPVFKGPTIFMSLLPMIVTPLVGALILFWMTDAEGIIGSTLQRIFNDNDLSLKASKTLTWIMLMVYGIWASLPFSFIVFYAGLQTVPEDTLEAAMIDGANRWERIRYVVIPYIMPLV
;
A
#
# COMPACT_ATOMS: atom_id res chain seq x y z
N VAL A 1 -7.13 -1.71 -32.15
CA VAL A 1 -6.32 -2.82 -32.73
C VAL A 1 -6.29 -2.73 -34.25
N ARG A 2 -7.45 -2.60 -34.92
CA ARG A 2 -7.55 -2.52 -36.40
C ARG A 2 -6.81 -1.31 -36.97
N SER A 3 -6.83 -0.16 -36.31
CA SER A 3 -6.08 1.04 -36.70
C SER A 3 -4.57 0.88 -36.54
N ALA A 4 -4.14 0.17 -35.49
CA ALA A 4 -2.71 -0.12 -35.27
C ALA A 4 -2.11 -1.05 -36.34
N TRP A 5 -2.92 -1.96 -36.94
CA TRP A 5 -2.52 -2.80 -38.03
C TRP A 5 -2.33 -2.02 -39.34
N SER A 6 -3.16 -1.03 -39.60
CA SER A 6 -3.10 -0.24 -40.84
C SER A 6 -1.92 0.75 -40.90
N GLU A 7 -1.40 1.15 -39.71
CA GLU A 7 -0.32 2.14 -39.60
C GLU A 7 1.07 1.53 -39.42
N ALA A 8 1.17 0.20 -39.17
CA ALA A 8 2.42 -0.45 -38.83
C ALA A 8 3.08 -1.07 -40.09
N SER A 9 4.22 -0.54 -40.46
CA SER A 9 5.10 -1.12 -41.52
C SER A 9 6.04 -2.19 -40.97
N SER A 10 6.16 -2.36 -39.67
CA SER A 10 6.97 -3.40 -39.02
C SER A 10 6.33 -3.85 -37.69
N VAL A 11 6.69 -5.06 -37.23
CA VAL A 11 6.20 -5.65 -35.98
C VAL A 11 6.50 -4.74 -34.78
N ALA A 12 7.66 -4.10 -34.77
CA ALA A 12 8.03 -3.16 -33.69
C ALA A 12 7.12 -1.92 -33.66
N GLN A 13 6.75 -1.39 -34.84
CA GLN A 13 5.82 -0.26 -34.93
C GLN A 13 4.40 -0.66 -34.50
N PHE A 14 3.97 -1.87 -34.84
CA PHE A 14 2.69 -2.42 -34.41
C PHE A 14 2.63 -2.50 -32.87
N PHE A 15 3.64 -3.07 -32.22
CA PHE A 15 3.69 -3.12 -30.75
C PHE A 15 3.76 -1.72 -30.12
N GLY A 16 4.50 -0.78 -30.72
CA GLY A 16 4.54 0.61 -30.28
C GLY A 16 3.19 1.31 -30.38
N ALA A 17 2.48 1.12 -31.50
CA ALA A 17 1.14 1.66 -31.71
C ALA A 17 0.10 1.01 -30.76
N LEU A 18 0.22 -0.29 -30.53
CA LEU A 18 -0.62 -1.04 -29.62
C LEU A 18 -0.48 -0.53 -28.17
N LEU A 19 0.75 -0.35 -27.68
CA LEU A 19 1.05 0.19 -26.36
C LEU A 19 0.59 1.66 -26.17
N ASN A 20 0.45 2.39 -27.27
CA ASN A 20 -0.06 3.77 -27.24
C ASN A 20 -1.59 3.87 -27.17
N LEU A 21 -2.33 2.77 -27.37
CA LEU A 21 -3.78 2.79 -27.19
C LEU A 21 -4.14 3.10 -25.74
N PRO A 22 -5.19 3.87 -25.49
CA PRO A 22 -5.63 4.26 -24.13
C PRO A 22 -5.80 3.06 -23.18
N PHE A 23 -6.28 1.94 -23.72
CA PHE A 23 -6.45 0.70 -22.98
C PHE A 23 -5.12 0.15 -22.43
N TYR A 24 -4.09 0.04 -23.25
CA TYR A 24 -2.79 -0.52 -22.83
C TYR A 24 -2.04 0.43 -21.88
N LYS A 25 -2.22 1.75 -22.06
CA LYS A 25 -1.70 2.73 -21.11
C LYS A 25 -2.35 2.57 -19.74
N ALA A 26 -3.68 2.40 -19.70
CA ALA A 26 -4.41 2.15 -18.47
C ALA A 26 -3.99 0.80 -17.83
N LEU A 27 -3.84 -0.25 -18.63
CA LEU A 27 -3.38 -1.54 -18.17
C LEU A 27 -1.98 -1.46 -17.54
N LEU A 28 -1.04 -0.81 -18.22
CA LEU A 28 0.33 -0.60 -17.73
C LEU A 28 0.33 0.19 -16.41
N PHE A 29 -0.50 1.23 -16.34
CA PHE A 29 -0.71 2.00 -15.11
C PHE A 29 -1.16 1.10 -13.97
N THR A 30 -2.22 0.30 -14.20
CA THR A 30 -2.79 -0.58 -13.17
C THR A 30 -1.77 -1.62 -12.70
N ILE A 31 -1.06 -2.27 -13.63
CA ILE A 31 -0.03 -3.26 -13.28
C ILE A 31 1.08 -2.62 -12.45
N THR A 32 1.62 -1.48 -12.91
CA THR A 32 2.70 -0.78 -12.18
C THR A 32 2.24 -0.34 -10.80
N TYR A 33 1.03 0.23 -10.70
CA TYR A 33 0.43 0.64 -9.45
C TYR A 33 0.30 -0.54 -8.47
N THR A 34 -0.25 -1.66 -8.94
CA THR A 34 -0.44 -2.86 -8.12
C THR A 34 0.89 -3.41 -7.64
N PHE A 35 1.87 -3.58 -8.54
CA PHE A 35 3.19 -4.07 -8.17
C PHE A 35 3.94 -3.16 -7.20
N CYS A 36 3.71 -1.85 -7.26
CA CYS A 36 4.32 -0.93 -6.31
C CYS A 36 3.58 -0.89 -4.97
N VAL A 37 2.24 -0.83 -4.97
CA VAL A 37 1.45 -0.64 -3.74
C VAL A 37 1.35 -1.92 -2.92
N THR A 38 1.09 -3.08 -3.56
CA THR A 38 0.81 -4.34 -2.85
C THR A 38 1.93 -4.78 -1.92
N PRO A 39 3.23 -4.79 -2.29
CA PRO A 39 4.28 -5.17 -1.38
C PRO A 39 4.36 -4.30 -0.13
N PHE A 40 4.17 -2.98 -0.29
CA PHE A 40 4.16 -2.07 0.86
C PHE A 40 2.96 -2.31 1.78
N VAL A 41 1.78 -2.56 1.22
CA VAL A 41 0.57 -2.87 2.00
C VAL A 41 0.75 -4.16 2.80
N ILE A 42 1.31 -5.20 2.20
CA ILE A 42 1.59 -6.48 2.86
C ILE A 42 2.61 -6.29 3.98
N VAL A 43 3.75 -5.68 3.70
CA VAL A 43 4.82 -5.50 4.69
C VAL A 43 4.38 -4.62 5.85
N LEU A 44 3.74 -3.48 5.56
CA LEU A 44 3.26 -2.56 6.59
C LEU A 44 2.09 -3.15 7.39
N GLY A 45 1.15 -3.83 6.74
CA GLY A 45 0.04 -4.51 7.40
C GLY A 45 0.52 -5.59 8.37
N LEU A 46 1.47 -6.42 7.95
CA LEU A 46 2.12 -7.42 8.81
C LEU A 46 2.87 -6.76 9.98
N PHE A 47 3.63 -5.70 9.69
CA PHE A 47 4.37 -4.99 10.73
C PHE A 47 3.45 -4.41 11.80
N ILE A 48 2.35 -3.76 11.39
CA ILE A 48 1.36 -3.22 12.32
C ILE A 48 0.69 -4.35 13.11
N ALA A 49 0.33 -5.46 12.47
CA ALA A 49 -0.28 -6.61 13.13
C ALA A 49 0.63 -7.21 14.22
N LEU A 50 1.91 -7.40 13.92
CA LEU A 50 2.92 -7.88 14.88
C LEU A 50 3.12 -6.87 16.02
N ALA A 51 3.18 -5.58 15.70
CA ALA A 51 3.31 -4.53 16.71
C ALA A 51 2.11 -4.54 17.67
N VAL A 52 0.89 -4.55 17.14
CA VAL A 52 -0.35 -4.59 17.94
C VAL A 52 -0.44 -5.87 18.76
N ASN A 53 -0.07 -7.01 18.19
CA ASN A 53 -0.08 -8.29 18.91
C ASN A 53 0.84 -8.27 20.15
N SER A 54 1.92 -7.50 20.09
CA SER A 54 2.88 -7.36 21.19
C SER A 54 2.51 -6.33 22.24
N LEU A 55 1.46 -5.54 22.05
CA LEU A 55 1.02 -4.50 22.99
C LEU A 55 0.33 -5.08 24.23
N PRO A 56 0.43 -4.40 25.38
CA PRO A 56 -0.40 -4.70 26.54
C PRO A 56 -1.90 -4.57 26.20
N PRO A 57 -2.78 -5.35 26.88
CA PRO A 57 -4.23 -5.38 26.57
C PRO A 57 -4.90 -4.00 26.56
N VAL A 58 -4.46 -3.09 27.43
CA VAL A 58 -5.02 -1.73 27.55
C VAL A 58 -4.83 -0.92 26.26
N PHE A 59 -3.72 -1.10 25.55
CA PHE A 59 -3.39 -0.34 24.34
C PHE A 59 -3.85 -1.03 23.04
N LYS A 60 -4.16 -2.34 23.09
CA LYS A 60 -4.58 -3.08 21.87
C LYS A 60 -5.84 -2.48 21.25
N GLY A 61 -6.90 -2.26 22.02
CA GLY A 61 -8.17 -1.74 21.51
C GLY A 61 -8.04 -0.39 20.77
N PRO A 62 -7.50 0.65 21.43
CA PRO A 62 -7.28 1.95 20.78
C PRO A 62 -6.41 1.87 19.52
N THR A 63 -5.35 1.06 19.52
CA THR A 63 -4.46 0.93 18.38
C THR A 63 -5.14 0.21 17.21
N ILE A 64 -5.93 -0.84 17.48
CA ILE A 64 -6.74 -1.52 16.47
C ILE A 64 -7.70 -0.51 15.84
N PHE A 65 -8.43 0.25 16.67
CA PHE A 65 -9.37 1.25 16.18
C PHE A 65 -8.70 2.29 15.27
N MET A 66 -7.55 2.82 15.69
CA MET A 66 -6.76 3.77 14.86
C MET A 66 -6.30 3.16 13.54
N SER A 67 -5.90 1.89 13.55
CA SER A 67 -5.46 1.18 12.34
C SER A 67 -6.61 0.97 11.35
N LEU A 68 -7.86 0.95 11.81
CA LEU A 68 -9.06 0.76 11.00
C LEU A 68 -9.69 2.07 10.51
N LEU A 69 -9.27 3.22 11.02
CA LEU A 69 -9.81 4.52 10.62
C LEU A 69 -9.85 4.76 9.11
N PRO A 70 -8.79 4.41 8.32
CA PRO A 70 -8.84 4.62 6.88
C PRO A 70 -9.98 3.89 6.18
N MET A 71 -10.44 2.76 6.72
CA MET A 71 -11.54 1.97 6.16
C MET A 71 -12.91 2.66 6.31
N ILE A 72 -13.05 3.56 7.30
CA ILE A 72 -14.28 4.31 7.56
C ILE A 72 -14.45 5.42 6.52
N VAL A 73 -13.34 5.93 5.98
CA VAL A 73 -13.35 6.98 4.96
C VAL A 73 -13.75 6.38 3.62
N THR A 74 -14.90 6.81 3.07
CA THR A 74 -15.32 6.34 1.75
C THR A 74 -14.32 6.79 0.67
N PRO A 75 -14.07 5.99 -0.37
CA PRO A 75 -13.10 6.33 -1.43
C PRO A 75 -13.34 7.69 -2.07
N LEU A 76 -14.61 8.08 -2.24
CA LEU A 76 -14.97 9.38 -2.80
C LEU A 76 -14.52 10.54 -1.90
N VAL A 77 -14.81 10.44 -0.60
CA VAL A 77 -14.42 11.46 0.38
C VAL A 77 -12.90 11.52 0.50
N GLY A 78 -12.24 10.36 0.56
CA GLY A 78 -10.78 10.28 0.58
C GLY A 78 -10.13 10.93 -0.64
N ALA A 79 -10.66 10.68 -1.83
CA ALA A 79 -10.19 11.31 -3.06
C ALA A 79 -10.38 12.83 -3.06
N LEU A 80 -11.51 13.34 -2.55
CA LEU A 80 -11.75 14.76 -2.41
C LEU A 80 -10.81 15.42 -1.40
N ILE A 81 -10.60 14.79 -0.26
CA ILE A 81 -9.63 15.27 0.75
C ILE A 81 -8.24 15.35 0.13
N LEU A 82 -7.79 14.28 -0.53
CA LEU A 82 -6.50 14.26 -1.19
C LEU A 82 -6.39 15.38 -2.24
N PHE A 83 -7.43 15.56 -3.06
CA PHE A 83 -7.47 16.58 -4.08
C PHE A 83 -7.28 17.99 -3.51
N TRP A 84 -7.99 18.34 -2.43
CA TRP A 84 -7.88 19.65 -1.78
C TRP A 84 -6.58 19.81 -0.99
N MET A 85 -6.12 18.77 -0.29
CA MET A 85 -4.86 18.83 0.45
C MET A 85 -3.63 19.01 -0.45
N THR A 86 -3.69 18.49 -1.67
CA THR A 86 -2.58 18.55 -2.65
C THR A 86 -2.63 19.80 -3.53
N ASP A 87 -3.64 20.66 -3.37
CA ASP A 87 -3.68 21.95 -4.07
C ASP A 87 -2.53 22.86 -3.62
N ALA A 88 -2.15 23.82 -4.46
CA ALA A 88 -1.10 24.78 -4.16
C ALA A 88 -1.34 25.52 -2.83
N GLU A 89 -2.61 25.84 -2.55
CA GLU A 89 -3.05 26.47 -1.29
C GLU A 89 -3.39 25.45 -0.18
N GLY A 90 -3.36 24.14 -0.50
CA GLY A 90 -3.63 23.07 0.45
C GLY A 90 -2.48 22.85 1.45
N ILE A 91 -2.78 22.12 2.52
CA ILE A 91 -1.80 21.88 3.60
C ILE A 91 -0.53 21.19 3.07
N ILE A 92 -0.69 20.14 2.24
CA ILE A 92 0.44 19.39 1.69
C ILE A 92 1.14 20.22 0.62
N GLY A 93 0.40 20.86 -0.30
CA GLY A 93 0.96 21.68 -1.35
C GLY A 93 1.80 22.84 -0.80
N SER A 94 1.24 23.64 0.08
CA SER A 94 1.94 24.78 0.70
C SER A 94 3.14 24.34 1.56
N THR A 95 3.06 23.20 2.23
CA THR A 95 4.18 22.68 3.03
C THR A 95 5.34 22.23 2.13
N LEU A 96 5.05 21.53 1.03
CA LEU A 96 6.09 21.13 0.07
C LEU A 96 6.73 22.35 -0.62
N GLN A 97 5.94 23.34 -1.01
CA GLN A 97 6.48 24.60 -1.58
C GLN A 97 7.47 25.28 -0.62
N ARG A 98 7.17 25.30 0.67
CA ARG A 98 8.09 25.83 1.70
C ARG A 98 9.35 24.98 1.86
N ILE A 99 9.23 23.65 1.86
CA ILE A 99 10.36 22.73 2.04
C ILE A 99 11.32 22.82 0.83
N PHE A 100 10.78 22.84 -0.38
CA PHE A 100 11.57 22.91 -1.61
C PHE A 100 11.91 24.34 -2.04
N ASN A 101 11.41 25.34 -1.31
CA ASN A 101 11.61 26.78 -1.60
C ASN A 101 11.25 27.15 -3.06
N ASP A 102 10.22 26.51 -3.59
CA ASP A 102 9.71 26.67 -4.95
C ASP A 102 8.20 26.95 -4.91
N ASN A 103 7.83 28.21 -5.12
CA ASN A 103 6.44 28.65 -5.06
C ASN A 103 5.61 28.19 -6.27
N ASP A 104 6.26 27.78 -7.34
CA ASP A 104 5.60 27.27 -8.56
C ASP A 104 5.41 25.73 -8.51
N LEU A 105 5.85 25.09 -7.44
CA LEU A 105 5.72 23.64 -7.28
C LEU A 105 4.24 23.27 -7.13
N SER A 106 3.68 22.72 -8.19
CA SER A 106 2.32 22.16 -8.18
C SER A 106 2.38 20.65 -8.23
N LEU A 107 1.89 20.01 -7.16
CA LEU A 107 1.81 18.55 -7.06
C LEU A 107 0.95 17.95 -8.18
N LYS A 108 -0.07 18.68 -8.62
CA LYS A 108 -1.00 18.27 -9.68
C LYS A 108 -0.40 18.44 -11.09
N ALA A 109 0.52 19.39 -11.28
CA ALA A 109 1.16 19.63 -12.56
C ALA A 109 2.30 18.63 -12.84
N SER A 110 2.92 18.08 -11.80
CA SER A 110 3.99 17.10 -11.94
C SER A 110 3.44 15.68 -11.96
N LYS A 111 3.61 14.99 -13.10
CA LYS A 111 3.21 13.58 -13.26
C LYS A 111 3.82 12.67 -12.18
N THR A 112 5.08 12.87 -11.84
CA THR A 112 5.80 12.07 -10.85
C THR A 112 5.24 12.27 -9.45
N LEU A 113 4.98 13.52 -9.05
CA LEU A 113 4.43 13.82 -7.73
C LEU A 113 3.00 13.29 -7.59
N THR A 114 2.19 13.42 -8.63
CA THR A 114 0.83 12.83 -8.66
C THR A 114 0.89 11.30 -8.49
N TRP A 115 1.84 10.62 -9.13
CA TRP A 115 2.03 9.19 -8.99
C TRP A 115 2.37 8.79 -7.54
N ILE A 116 3.34 9.47 -6.94
CA ILE A 116 3.74 9.21 -5.55
C ILE A 116 2.56 9.40 -4.61
N MET A 117 1.79 10.46 -4.79
CA MET A 117 0.62 10.72 -3.96
C MET A 117 -0.46 9.66 -4.08
N LEU A 118 -0.75 9.21 -5.30
CA LEU A 118 -1.69 8.12 -5.53
C LEU A 118 -1.22 6.81 -4.87
N MET A 119 0.08 6.51 -4.93
CA MET A 119 0.65 5.34 -4.26
C MET A 119 0.53 5.44 -2.73
N VAL A 120 0.90 6.58 -2.16
CA VAL A 120 0.81 6.81 -0.70
C VAL A 120 -0.64 6.70 -0.22
N TYR A 121 -1.58 7.32 -0.95
CA TYR A 121 -2.99 7.20 -0.65
C TYR A 121 -3.49 5.76 -0.77
N GLY A 122 -3.10 5.04 -1.82
CA GLY A 122 -3.49 3.65 -2.05
C GLY A 122 -2.98 2.72 -0.95
N ILE A 123 -1.73 2.92 -0.50
CA ILE A 123 -1.17 2.19 0.65
C ILE A 123 -2.01 2.48 1.90
N TRP A 124 -2.21 3.74 2.23
CA TRP A 124 -2.98 4.15 3.41
C TRP A 124 -4.40 3.59 3.43
N ALA A 125 -5.11 3.66 2.31
CA ALA A 125 -6.48 3.17 2.18
C ALA A 125 -6.60 1.63 2.26
N SER A 126 -5.56 0.91 1.82
CA SER A 126 -5.54 -0.57 1.78
C SER A 126 -4.97 -1.20 3.05
N LEU A 127 -4.22 -0.44 3.86
CA LEU A 127 -3.60 -0.92 5.09
C LEU A 127 -4.56 -1.59 6.08
N PRO A 128 -5.77 -1.06 6.35
CA PRO A 128 -6.68 -1.66 7.31
C PRO A 128 -7.06 -3.10 6.96
N PHE A 129 -7.31 -3.37 5.70
CA PHE A 129 -7.66 -4.71 5.24
C PHE A 129 -6.51 -5.70 5.46
N SER A 130 -5.31 -5.33 5.03
CA SER A 130 -4.11 -6.14 5.24
C SER A 130 -3.82 -6.37 6.73
N PHE A 131 -3.95 -5.32 7.55
CA PHE A 131 -3.80 -5.41 9.00
C PHE A 131 -4.78 -6.40 9.62
N ILE A 132 -6.08 -6.34 9.28
CA ILE A 132 -7.09 -7.27 9.82
C ILE A 132 -6.75 -8.72 9.48
N VAL A 133 -6.41 -8.98 8.21
CA VAL A 133 -6.09 -10.34 7.74
C VAL A 133 -4.90 -10.90 8.51
N PHE A 134 -3.81 -10.15 8.63
CA PHE A 134 -2.64 -10.61 9.38
C PHE A 134 -2.91 -10.70 10.87
N TYR A 135 -3.60 -9.74 11.45
CA TYR A 135 -3.92 -9.77 12.88
C TYR A 135 -4.82 -10.96 13.23
N ALA A 136 -5.83 -11.27 12.41
CA ALA A 136 -6.65 -12.46 12.58
C ALA A 136 -5.81 -13.74 12.43
N GLY A 137 -4.92 -13.80 11.43
CA GLY A 137 -4.00 -14.91 11.26
C GLY A 137 -3.07 -15.13 12.45
N LEU A 138 -2.57 -14.05 13.06
CA LEU A 138 -1.75 -14.14 14.26
C LEU A 138 -2.50 -14.75 15.47
N GLN A 139 -3.81 -14.56 15.54
CA GLN A 139 -4.64 -15.14 16.62
C GLN A 139 -4.89 -16.64 16.42
N THR A 140 -4.64 -17.20 15.23
CA THR A 140 -4.82 -18.64 14.96
C THR A 140 -3.56 -19.46 15.22
N VAL A 141 -2.43 -18.81 15.50
CA VAL A 141 -1.16 -19.53 15.82
C VAL A 141 -1.32 -20.22 17.17
N PRO A 142 -1.14 -21.56 17.26
CA PRO A 142 -1.28 -22.28 18.53
C PRO A 142 -0.22 -21.83 19.55
N GLU A 143 -0.65 -21.56 20.77
CA GLU A 143 0.28 -21.19 21.86
C GLU A 143 1.30 -22.26 22.15
N ASP A 144 0.89 -23.54 22.11
CA ASP A 144 1.76 -24.70 22.30
C ASP A 144 2.98 -24.69 21.36
N THR A 145 2.78 -24.26 20.10
CA THR A 145 3.87 -24.17 19.12
C THR A 145 4.84 -23.03 19.47
N LEU A 146 4.34 -21.94 20.00
CA LEU A 146 5.17 -20.82 20.45
C LEU A 146 5.93 -21.16 21.73
N GLU A 147 5.31 -21.91 22.65
CA GLU A 147 5.94 -22.39 23.88
C GLU A 147 7.02 -23.42 23.57
N ALA A 148 6.77 -24.40 22.68
CA ALA A 148 7.77 -25.34 22.22
C ALA A 148 9.01 -24.64 21.65
N ALA A 149 8.82 -23.65 20.78
CA ALA A 149 9.93 -22.85 20.25
C ALA A 149 10.68 -22.06 21.34
N MET A 150 10.00 -21.66 22.43
CA MET A 150 10.68 -21.02 23.59
C MET A 150 11.52 -22.02 24.37
N ILE A 151 11.03 -23.25 24.55
CA ILE A 151 11.79 -24.33 25.21
C ILE A 151 13.04 -24.69 24.40
N ASP A 152 12.93 -24.65 23.06
CA ASP A 152 14.06 -24.85 22.14
C ASP A 152 15.07 -23.67 22.12
N GLY A 153 14.82 -22.63 22.92
CA GLY A 153 15.71 -21.48 23.07
C GLY A 153 15.57 -20.42 21.96
N ALA A 154 14.53 -20.49 21.13
CA ALA A 154 14.29 -19.51 20.08
C ALA A 154 14.00 -18.12 20.66
N ASN A 155 14.72 -17.10 20.21
CA ASN A 155 14.47 -15.74 20.59
C ASN A 155 13.17 -15.21 19.93
N ARG A 156 12.71 -14.00 20.32
CA ARG A 156 11.48 -13.42 19.82
C ARG A 156 11.45 -13.25 18.29
N TRP A 157 12.59 -12.87 17.69
CA TRP A 157 12.69 -12.68 16.24
C TRP A 157 12.69 -14.01 15.49
N GLU A 158 13.35 -15.03 16.04
CA GLU A 158 13.37 -16.38 15.48
C GLU A 158 11.97 -17.00 15.49
N ARG A 159 11.22 -16.85 16.57
CA ARG A 159 9.80 -17.30 16.64
C ARG A 159 8.94 -16.63 15.58
N ILE A 160 9.09 -15.31 15.41
CA ILE A 160 8.34 -14.59 14.35
C ILE A 160 8.73 -15.14 12.98
N ARG A 161 10.00 -15.28 12.68
CA ARG A 161 10.50 -15.65 11.36
C ARG A 161 10.27 -17.12 11.00
N TYR A 162 10.44 -18.03 11.94
CA TYR A 162 10.43 -19.47 11.66
C TYR A 162 9.12 -20.18 12.06
N VAL A 163 8.31 -19.57 12.91
CA VAL A 163 7.04 -20.13 13.36
C VAL A 163 5.86 -19.31 12.83
N VAL A 164 5.81 -18.03 13.20
CA VAL A 164 4.65 -17.18 12.93
C VAL A 164 4.50 -16.87 11.45
N ILE A 165 5.55 -16.38 10.79
CA ILE A 165 5.49 -15.99 9.36
C ILE A 165 5.13 -17.19 8.47
N PRO A 166 5.79 -18.36 8.58
CA PRO A 166 5.40 -19.51 7.77
C PRO A 166 3.96 -20.00 8.02
N TYR A 167 3.48 -19.87 9.26
CA TYR A 167 2.12 -20.26 9.62
C TYR A 167 1.05 -19.38 8.97
N ILE A 168 1.30 -18.07 8.92
CA ILE A 168 0.36 -17.10 8.31
C ILE A 168 0.61 -16.87 6.81
N MET A 169 1.69 -17.40 6.24
CA MET A 169 2.06 -17.22 4.84
C MET A 169 0.96 -17.61 3.83
N PRO A 170 0.15 -18.68 4.09
CA PRO A 170 -0.97 -19.02 3.21
C PRO A 170 -2.07 -17.96 3.13
N LEU A 171 -2.06 -16.94 4.01
CA LEU A 171 -3.04 -15.84 4.00
C LEU A 171 -2.62 -14.68 3.07
N VAL A 172 -1.39 -14.68 2.54
CA VAL A 172 -0.81 -13.68 1.65
C VAL A 172 -1.00 -14.06 0.20
#